data_c52927b7c3b0cc558cf206c6eb8603be
#
_entry.id   c52927b7c3b0cc558cf206c6eb8603be
#
_cell.length_a   1.000
_cell.length_b   1.000
_cell.length_c   1.000
_cell.angle_alpha   90.00
_cell.angle_beta   90.00
_cell.angle_gamma   90.00
#
_symmetry.space_group_name_H-M   'P 1'
#
loop_
_entity.id
_entity.type
_entity.pdbx_description
1 polymer ?
#
loop_
_entity_poly.entity_id
_entity_poly.type
_entity_poly.pdbx_seq_one_letter_code
_entity_poly.pdbx_strand_id
1 'polypeptide(L)'
;MSAERIVVEIETTIDAIGTVETHYYSTSGFSTKPTDTPANTYVAPRLKSAGNFRRELFSGTRVTGSVRPSFGEIVLFNNDAGLDDWLGYGVSGGKVTVRMGDETAAYPAGYTTLYIAYAQHIVADFSEIRIRLRDRLNLLEQPLVTASFAGTGGLEGTTAMAGKLKQWVSSDPC
;
A
#
# COMPACT_ATOMS: atom_id res chain seq x y z
N MET A 1 0.47 -20.93 -26.15
CA MET A 1 0.42 -19.64 -25.43
C MET A 1 0.65 -19.99 -23.99
N SER A 2 1.66 -19.42 -23.38
CA SER A 2 1.88 -19.58 -21.94
C SER A 2 0.79 -18.79 -21.20
N ALA A 3 0.28 -19.35 -20.11
CA ALA A 3 -0.70 -18.67 -19.30
C ALA A 3 0.00 -17.64 -18.41
N GLU A 4 -0.57 -16.45 -18.32
CA GLU A 4 -0.07 -15.39 -17.44
C GLU A 4 -0.70 -15.51 -16.06
N ARG A 5 0.13 -15.30 -15.04
CA ARG A 5 -0.27 -15.28 -13.64
C ARG A 5 -0.04 -13.91 -13.06
N ILE A 6 -1.05 -13.41 -12.34
CA ILE A 6 -0.91 -12.20 -11.53
C ILE A 6 -0.75 -12.62 -10.07
N VAL A 7 0.24 -12.03 -9.41
CA VAL A 7 0.51 -12.22 -7.97
C VAL A 7 0.43 -10.86 -7.28
N VAL A 8 -0.22 -10.85 -6.12
CA VAL A 8 -0.31 -9.69 -5.25
C VAL A 8 0.39 -10.01 -3.93
N GLU A 9 1.33 -9.16 -3.55
CA GLU A 9 2.00 -9.16 -2.26
C GLU A 9 1.38 -8.04 -1.42
N ILE A 10 0.91 -8.33 -0.21
CA ILE A 10 0.24 -7.37 0.66
C ILE A 10 0.88 -7.42 2.04
N GLU A 11 1.47 -6.31 2.47
CA GLU A 11 2.01 -6.16 3.82
C GLU A 11 0.89 -5.74 4.78
N THR A 12 0.78 -6.44 5.90
CA THR A 12 -0.13 -6.12 7.00
C THR A 12 0.60 -6.12 8.33
N THR A 13 0.10 -5.35 9.29
CA THR A 13 0.57 -5.39 10.67
C THR A 13 -0.33 -6.33 11.44
N ILE A 14 0.23 -7.45 11.91
CA ILE A 14 -0.54 -8.55 12.51
C ILE A 14 -0.74 -8.44 14.03
N ASP A 15 -0.01 -7.55 14.69
CA ASP A 15 -0.06 -7.38 16.14
C ASP A 15 0.09 -5.92 16.60
N ALA A 16 -0.12 -5.69 17.89
CA ALA A 16 -0.04 -4.36 18.52
C ALA A 16 1.41 -3.83 18.65
N ILE A 17 2.42 -4.68 18.50
CA ILE A 17 3.84 -4.28 18.57
C ILE A 17 4.41 -3.90 17.19
N GLY A 18 3.61 -4.03 16.13
CA GLY A 18 3.97 -3.57 14.80
C GLY A 18 4.67 -4.63 13.94
N THR A 19 4.49 -5.92 14.23
CA THR A 19 5.03 -7.00 13.37
C THR A 19 4.37 -6.95 12.01
N VAL A 20 5.18 -6.84 10.96
CA VAL A 20 4.71 -6.82 9.58
C VAL A 20 4.83 -8.19 8.95
N GLU A 21 3.74 -8.68 8.37
CA GLU A 21 3.71 -9.91 7.60
C GLU A 21 3.32 -9.62 6.14
N THR A 22 3.92 -10.35 5.20
CA THR A 22 3.59 -10.26 3.77
C THR A 22 2.76 -11.45 3.36
N HIS A 23 1.56 -11.19 2.87
CA HIS A 23 0.64 -12.20 2.35
C HIS A 23 0.68 -12.23 0.83
N TYR A 24 0.59 -13.45 0.27
CA TYR A 24 0.73 -13.69 -1.16
C TYR A 24 -0.53 -14.33 -1.71
N TYR A 25 -1.14 -13.70 -2.72
CA TYR A 25 -2.33 -14.22 -3.41
C TYR A 25 -2.14 -14.12 -4.92
N SER A 26 -2.76 -15.02 -5.66
CA SER A 26 -2.63 -15.07 -7.12
C SER A 26 -3.93 -15.40 -7.82
N THR A 27 -3.95 -15.24 -9.13
CA THR A 27 -5.06 -15.67 -10.00
C THR A 27 -5.12 -17.19 -10.16
N SER A 28 -3.95 -17.88 -10.10
CA SER A 28 -3.85 -19.34 -10.15
C SER A 28 -2.88 -19.82 -9.08
N GLY A 29 -3.31 -20.79 -8.25
CA GLY A 29 -2.52 -21.30 -7.12
C GLY A 29 -1.20 -21.93 -7.56
N PHE A 30 -0.13 -21.69 -6.78
CA PHE A 30 1.16 -22.33 -6.98
C PHE A 30 1.98 -22.33 -5.69
N SER A 31 3.03 -23.15 -5.67
CA SER A 31 4.05 -23.10 -4.61
C SER A 31 5.34 -22.57 -5.18
N THR A 32 5.97 -21.66 -4.44
CA THR A 32 7.31 -21.17 -4.80
C THR A 32 8.35 -22.28 -4.61
N LYS A 33 9.43 -22.21 -5.38
CA LYS A 33 10.54 -23.16 -5.33
C LYS A 33 11.42 -22.89 -4.10
N PRO A 34 12.24 -23.87 -3.68
CA PRO A 34 13.22 -23.67 -2.59
C PRO A 34 14.23 -22.55 -2.84
N THR A 35 14.44 -22.20 -4.13
CA THR A 35 15.35 -21.13 -4.58
C THR A 35 14.68 -19.78 -4.73
N ASP A 36 13.35 -19.72 -4.60
CA ASP A 36 12.57 -18.50 -4.75
C ASP A 36 12.55 -17.68 -3.45
N THR A 37 12.06 -16.45 -3.52
CA THR A 37 11.85 -15.61 -2.34
C THR A 37 10.41 -15.07 -2.33
N PRO A 38 9.56 -15.53 -1.40
CA PRO A 38 9.81 -16.49 -0.32
C PRO A 38 9.95 -17.92 -0.85
N ALA A 39 10.74 -18.75 -0.15
CA ALA A 39 10.95 -20.14 -0.51
C ALA A 39 9.81 -21.03 0.02
N ASN A 40 9.45 -22.08 -0.72
CA ASN A 40 8.50 -23.12 -0.31
C ASN A 40 7.15 -22.57 0.22
N THR A 41 6.72 -21.44 -0.30
CA THR A 41 5.48 -20.76 0.13
C THR A 41 4.35 -21.08 -0.84
N TYR A 42 3.20 -21.50 -0.31
CA TYR A 42 2.01 -21.67 -1.11
C TYR A 42 1.31 -20.33 -1.33
N VAL A 43 1.12 -19.95 -2.58
CA VAL A 43 0.40 -18.75 -3.01
C VAL A 43 -1.01 -19.16 -3.41
N ALA A 44 -1.99 -18.80 -2.58
CA ALA A 44 -3.36 -19.21 -2.77
C ALA A 44 -4.06 -18.49 -3.95
N PRO A 45 -4.93 -19.16 -4.72
CA PRO A 45 -5.66 -18.57 -5.85
C PRO A 45 -6.87 -17.77 -5.38
N ARG A 46 -6.65 -16.77 -4.55
CA ARG A 46 -7.72 -15.93 -3.98
C ARG A 46 -7.90 -14.59 -4.70
N LEU A 47 -7.03 -14.27 -5.66
CA LEU A 47 -7.10 -12.99 -6.36
C LEU A 47 -8.24 -12.98 -7.38
N LYS A 48 -9.32 -12.25 -7.08
CA LYS A 48 -10.44 -12.00 -7.99
C LYS A 48 -10.14 -10.84 -8.95
N SER A 49 -9.57 -9.75 -8.44
CA SER A 49 -9.21 -8.57 -9.22
C SER A 49 -7.95 -7.94 -8.66
N ALA A 50 -6.97 -7.69 -9.52
CA ALA A 50 -5.74 -6.96 -9.19
C ALA A 50 -5.92 -5.44 -9.21
N GLY A 51 -7.13 -4.96 -9.50
CA GLY A 51 -7.45 -3.54 -9.58
C GLY A 51 -7.03 -2.87 -10.88
N ASN A 52 -7.67 -1.75 -11.16
CA ASN A 52 -7.24 -0.81 -12.19
C ASN A 52 -6.55 0.36 -11.51
N PHE A 53 -5.22 0.42 -11.65
CA PHE A 53 -4.44 1.52 -11.10
C PHE A 53 -4.11 2.51 -12.22
N ARG A 54 -4.83 3.62 -12.26
CA ARG A 54 -4.65 4.67 -13.27
C ARG A 54 -3.91 5.86 -12.66
N ARG A 55 -2.77 6.23 -13.22
CA ARG A 55 -2.06 7.47 -12.89
C ARG A 55 -2.29 8.50 -13.95
N GLU A 56 -2.73 9.68 -13.55
CA GLU A 56 -2.82 10.85 -14.42
C GLU A 56 -1.88 11.92 -13.89
N LEU A 57 -0.86 12.27 -14.70
CA LEU A 57 0.08 13.35 -14.38
C LEU A 57 -0.58 14.74 -14.48
N PHE A 58 -1.58 14.86 -15.35
CA PHE A 58 -2.29 16.11 -15.58
C PHE A 58 -3.78 15.83 -15.83
N SER A 59 -4.65 16.57 -15.17
CA SER A 59 -6.08 16.50 -15.46
C SER A 59 -6.45 17.50 -16.56
N GLY A 60 -6.78 16.98 -17.75
CA GLY A 60 -7.23 17.79 -18.91
C GLY A 60 -6.09 18.23 -19.84
N THR A 61 -6.41 19.13 -20.77
CA THR A 61 -5.52 19.62 -21.84
C THR A 61 -4.43 20.60 -21.38
N ARG A 62 -4.27 20.83 -20.09
CA ARG A 62 -3.29 21.79 -19.55
C ARG A 62 -2.04 21.08 -19.08
N VAL A 63 -0.88 21.60 -19.51
CA VAL A 63 0.44 21.15 -19.11
C VAL A 63 0.78 21.52 -17.65
N THR A 64 -0.04 22.36 -17.03
CA THR A 64 0.07 22.77 -15.62
C THR A 64 -1.19 22.34 -14.87
N GLY A 65 -1.06 21.39 -13.97
CA GLY A 65 -2.16 20.90 -13.15
C GLY A 65 -1.66 20.19 -11.91
N SER A 66 -2.52 20.06 -10.90
CA SER A 66 -2.21 19.23 -9.73
C SER A 66 -2.20 17.77 -10.12
N VAL A 67 -1.17 17.06 -9.72
CA VAL A 67 -1.13 15.59 -9.79
C VAL A 67 -2.25 15.04 -8.90
N ARG A 68 -3.15 14.26 -9.46
CA ARG A 68 -4.19 13.60 -8.67
C ARG A 68 -3.69 12.24 -8.21
N PRO A 69 -3.79 11.93 -6.91
CA PRO A 69 -3.47 10.61 -6.42
C PRO A 69 -4.38 9.57 -7.09
N SER A 70 -3.79 8.47 -7.52
CA SER A 70 -4.53 7.35 -8.08
C SER A 70 -5.12 6.50 -6.97
N PHE A 71 -6.32 6.01 -7.21
CA PHE A 71 -7.01 5.06 -6.36
C PHE A 71 -7.20 3.75 -7.13
N GLY A 72 -7.06 2.64 -6.43
CA GLY A 72 -7.32 1.31 -6.97
C GLY A 72 -7.97 0.44 -5.90
N GLU A 73 -8.43 -0.73 -6.30
CA GLU A 73 -9.02 -1.71 -5.38
C GLU A 73 -8.56 -3.10 -5.78
N ILE A 74 -8.05 -3.87 -4.81
CA ILE A 74 -7.80 -5.30 -4.96
C ILE A 74 -8.97 -6.04 -4.33
N VAL A 75 -9.44 -7.07 -5.01
CA VAL A 75 -10.51 -7.92 -4.51
C VAL A 75 -10.00 -9.35 -4.35
N LEU A 76 -10.15 -9.90 -3.15
CA LEU A 76 -9.80 -11.27 -2.80
C LEU A 76 -11.06 -12.06 -2.50
N PHE A 77 -11.11 -13.34 -2.91
CA PHE A 77 -12.16 -14.26 -2.52
C PHE A 77 -12.02 -14.68 -1.05
N ASN A 78 -13.13 -14.66 -0.31
CA ASN A 78 -13.23 -15.08 1.09
C ASN A 78 -14.44 -15.99 1.36
N ASN A 79 -14.83 -16.81 0.40
CA ASN A 79 -16.00 -17.69 0.51
C ASN A 79 -15.90 -18.73 1.63
N ASP A 80 -14.70 -19.01 2.11
CA ASP A 80 -14.38 -19.99 3.14
C ASP A 80 -14.04 -19.37 4.50
N ALA A 81 -14.27 -18.06 4.67
CA ALA A 81 -13.90 -17.27 5.85
C ALA A 81 -12.39 -17.32 6.22
N GLY A 82 -11.54 -17.81 5.30
CA GLY A 82 -10.10 -17.99 5.53
C GLY A 82 -9.30 -16.68 5.62
N LEU A 83 -9.94 -15.53 5.40
CA LEU A 83 -9.33 -14.21 5.55
C LEU A 83 -10.01 -13.36 6.63
N ASP A 84 -10.86 -13.95 7.48
CA ASP A 84 -11.58 -13.18 8.50
C ASP A 84 -10.63 -12.55 9.54
N ASP A 85 -9.48 -13.19 9.81
CA ASP A 85 -8.43 -12.66 10.68
C ASP A 85 -7.90 -11.30 10.21
N TRP A 86 -8.01 -11.00 8.91
CA TRP A 86 -7.58 -9.73 8.33
C TRP A 86 -8.35 -8.53 8.86
N LEU A 87 -9.56 -8.74 9.38
CA LEU A 87 -10.35 -7.69 10.02
C LEU A 87 -9.70 -7.17 11.31
N GLY A 88 -8.85 -8.00 11.94
CA GLY A 88 -8.06 -7.63 13.11
C GLY A 88 -6.67 -7.05 12.79
N TYR A 89 -6.24 -7.10 11.52
CA TYR A 89 -4.91 -6.64 11.12
C TYR A 89 -4.87 -5.15 10.82
N GLY A 90 -3.72 -4.53 11.09
CA GLY A 90 -3.41 -3.18 10.64
C GLY A 90 -3.00 -3.18 9.16
N VAL A 91 -3.91 -2.77 8.27
CA VAL A 91 -3.66 -2.78 6.82
C VAL A 91 -3.27 -1.40 6.29
N SER A 92 -3.70 -0.35 7.00
CA SER A 92 -3.44 1.04 6.56
C SER A 92 -1.95 1.33 6.49
N GLY A 93 -1.49 1.78 5.32
CA GLY A 93 -0.09 2.08 5.04
C GLY A 93 0.74 0.85 4.62
N GLY A 94 0.18 -0.37 4.66
CA GLY A 94 0.84 -1.57 4.18
C GLY A 94 1.16 -1.47 2.69
N LYS A 95 2.36 -1.88 2.31
CA LYS A 95 2.78 -1.88 0.91
C LYS A 95 2.08 -2.99 0.15
N VAL A 96 1.63 -2.67 -1.04
CA VAL A 96 1.01 -3.62 -1.96
C VAL A 96 1.78 -3.61 -3.27
N THR A 97 2.30 -4.79 -3.66
CA THR A 97 3.03 -4.97 -4.92
C THR A 97 2.24 -5.93 -5.81
N VAL A 98 1.95 -5.51 -7.03
CA VAL A 98 1.30 -6.36 -8.03
C VAL A 98 2.31 -6.72 -9.10
N ARG A 99 2.44 -8.02 -9.34
CA ARG A 99 3.35 -8.59 -10.33
C ARG A 99 2.61 -9.46 -11.33
N MET A 100 3.14 -9.52 -12.53
CA MET A 100 2.64 -10.40 -13.60
C MET A 100 3.81 -11.16 -14.21
N GLY A 101 3.63 -12.43 -14.46
CA GLY A 101 4.62 -13.28 -15.07
C GLY A 101 4.00 -14.53 -15.67
N ASP A 102 4.84 -15.30 -16.33
CA ASP A 102 4.50 -16.61 -16.86
C ASP A 102 4.31 -17.62 -15.71
N GLU A 103 3.35 -18.53 -15.84
CA GLU A 103 3.09 -19.55 -14.81
C GLU A 103 4.27 -20.48 -14.55
N THR A 104 5.17 -20.65 -15.51
CA THR A 104 6.37 -21.50 -15.39
C THR A 104 7.59 -20.75 -14.88
N ALA A 105 7.53 -19.41 -14.83
CA ALA A 105 8.65 -18.56 -14.42
C ALA A 105 8.95 -18.69 -12.92
N ALA A 106 10.20 -18.48 -12.55
CA ALA A 106 10.63 -18.44 -11.16
C ALA A 106 10.12 -17.16 -10.49
N TYR A 107 9.58 -17.28 -9.28
CA TYR A 107 9.10 -16.16 -8.50
C TYR A 107 10.19 -15.64 -7.56
N PRO A 108 10.38 -14.32 -7.40
CA PRO A 108 9.77 -13.22 -8.16
C PRO A 108 10.57 -12.83 -9.41
N ALA A 109 11.71 -13.47 -9.68
CA ALA A 109 12.70 -13.04 -10.68
C ALA A 109 12.15 -13.02 -12.11
N GLY A 110 11.24 -13.95 -12.43
CA GLY A 110 10.58 -14.03 -13.74
C GLY A 110 9.28 -13.24 -13.84
N TYR A 111 8.96 -12.41 -12.82
CA TYR A 111 7.73 -11.60 -12.78
C TYR A 111 8.07 -10.12 -12.90
N THR A 112 7.30 -9.41 -13.71
CA THR A 112 7.38 -7.96 -13.85
C THR A 112 6.47 -7.28 -12.84
N THR A 113 6.97 -6.29 -12.11
CA THR A 113 6.15 -5.45 -11.25
C THR A 113 5.30 -4.52 -12.10
N LEU A 114 3.98 -4.66 -12.03
CA LEU A 114 3.05 -3.79 -12.72
C LEU A 114 2.91 -2.45 -12.01
N TYR A 115 2.70 -2.50 -10.70
CA TYR A 115 2.66 -1.30 -9.87
C TYR A 115 2.92 -1.61 -8.39
N ILE A 116 3.24 -0.55 -7.64
CA ILE A 116 3.33 -0.54 -6.18
C ILE A 116 2.37 0.52 -5.68
N ALA A 117 1.55 0.16 -4.69
CA ALA A 117 0.59 1.04 -4.02
C ALA A 117 0.64 0.80 -2.52
N TYR A 118 -0.19 1.51 -1.77
CA TYR A 118 -0.32 1.35 -0.33
C TYR A 118 -1.78 1.11 0.02
N ALA A 119 -2.03 0.16 0.90
CA ALA A 119 -3.37 -0.12 1.38
C ALA A 119 -3.88 1.03 2.24
N GLN A 120 -5.12 1.43 2.03
CA GLN A 120 -5.78 2.48 2.81
C GLN A 120 -6.67 1.89 3.88
N HIS A 121 -7.59 1.03 3.49
CA HIS A 121 -8.50 0.31 4.37
C HIS A 121 -9.04 -0.94 3.68
N ILE A 122 -9.58 -1.84 4.50
CA ILE A 122 -10.29 -3.04 4.05
C ILE A 122 -11.79 -2.83 4.18
N VAL A 123 -12.52 -3.35 3.23
CA VAL A 123 -13.96 -3.54 3.29
C VAL A 123 -14.21 -5.03 3.10
N ALA A 124 -14.77 -5.69 4.10
CA ALA A 124 -15.15 -7.10 4.01
C ALA A 124 -16.64 -7.22 3.67
N ASP A 125 -16.94 -8.14 2.79
CA ASP A 125 -18.27 -8.64 2.48
C ASP A 125 -18.29 -10.15 2.73
N PHE A 126 -19.43 -10.79 2.67
CA PHE A 126 -19.63 -12.23 2.97
C PHE A 126 -18.69 -13.16 2.20
N SER A 127 -18.32 -12.79 0.99
CA SER A 127 -17.54 -13.65 0.07
C SER A 127 -16.25 -13.00 -0.42
N GLU A 128 -16.02 -11.74 -0.08
CA GLU A 128 -14.91 -10.98 -0.64
C GLU A 128 -14.29 -10.04 0.40
N ILE A 129 -12.98 -9.87 0.30
CA ILE A 129 -12.27 -8.76 0.94
C ILE A 129 -11.79 -7.81 -0.14
N ARG A 130 -12.14 -6.54 0.02
CA ARG A 130 -11.76 -5.44 -0.85
C ARG A 130 -10.77 -4.55 -0.14
N ILE A 131 -9.61 -4.38 -0.75
CA ILE A 131 -8.52 -3.55 -0.22
C ILE A 131 -8.43 -2.31 -1.08
N ARG A 132 -8.79 -1.16 -0.53
CA ARG A 132 -8.62 0.11 -1.22
C ARG A 132 -7.17 0.55 -1.17
N LEU A 133 -6.66 0.97 -2.32
CA LEU A 133 -5.28 1.35 -2.54
C LEU A 133 -5.16 2.86 -2.71
N ARG A 134 -4.02 3.39 -2.27
CA ARG A 134 -3.57 4.77 -2.52
C ARG A 134 -2.20 4.78 -3.16
N ASP A 135 -1.94 5.81 -3.94
CA ASP A 135 -0.59 6.11 -4.44
C ASP A 135 0.27 6.69 -3.30
N ARG A 136 1.58 6.52 -3.43
CA ARG A 136 2.59 7.09 -2.51
C ARG A 136 2.55 8.62 -2.48
N LEU A 137 1.97 9.28 -3.47
CA LEU A 137 1.74 10.72 -3.50
C LEU A 137 0.94 11.24 -2.29
N ASN A 138 0.15 10.39 -1.64
CA ASN A 138 -0.52 10.71 -0.38
C ASN A 138 0.47 11.10 0.75
N LEU A 139 1.72 10.66 0.70
CA LEU A 139 2.75 11.07 1.65
C LEU A 139 3.12 12.56 1.50
N LEU A 140 2.91 13.13 0.31
CA LEU A 140 3.14 14.56 0.04
C LEU A 140 2.00 15.44 0.58
N GLU A 141 0.86 14.86 0.93
CA GLU A 141 -0.26 15.55 1.57
C GLU A 141 -0.08 15.72 3.07
N GLN A 142 0.94 15.06 3.66
CA GLN A 142 1.24 15.23 5.08
C GLN A 142 1.86 16.62 5.31
N PRO A 143 1.45 17.33 6.38
CA PRO A 143 2.05 18.61 6.70
C PRO A 143 3.55 18.44 6.93
N LEU A 144 4.35 19.26 6.24
CA LEU A 144 5.82 19.28 6.37
C LEU A 144 6.27 19.62 7.79
N VAL A 145 5.43 20.30 8.54
CA VAL A 145 5.71 20.72 9.92
C VAL A 145 4.71 20.02 10.84
N THR A 146 5.19 19.09 11.64
CA THR A 146 4.42 18.39 12.68
C THR A 146 4.78 18.87 14.08
N ALA A 147 5.90 19.61 14.23
CA ALA A 147 6.33 20.13 15.51
C ALA A 147 5.44 21.31 15.95
N SER A 148 4.94 21.27 17.17
CA SER A 148 4.19 22.35 17.80
C SER A 148 5.02 23.07 18.85
N PHE A 149 4.65 24.32 19.15
CA PHE A 149 5.23 25.06 20.26
C PHE A 149 4.79 24.43 21.58
N ALA A 150 5.73 24.23 22.52
CA ALA A 150 5.40 23.76 23.86
C ALA A 150 4.82 24.86 24.77
N GLY A 151 5.00 26.14 24.42
CA GLY A 151 4.51 27.27 25.21
C GLY A 151 5.27 27.53 26.50
N THR A 152 6.51 27.03 26.59
CA THR A 152 7.36 27.12 27.80
C THR A 152 8.29 28.33 27.82
N GLY A 153 8.19 29.22 26.84
CA GLY A 153 9.04 30.41 26.70
C GLY A 153 10.21 30.21 25.74
N GLY A 154 10.94 31.27 25.43
CA GLY A 154 12.06 31.23 24.48
C GLY A 154 11.64 30.75 23.10
N LEU A 155 12.41 29.84 22.52
CA LEU A 155 12.11 29.23 21.20
C LEU A 155 10.82 28.40 21.15
N GLU A 156 10.27 28.01 22.29
CA GLU A 156 9.03 27.26 22.41
C GLU A 156 7.78 28.17 22.51
N GLY A 157 8.00 29.50 22.46
CA GLY A 157 6.93 30.48 22.46
C GLY A 157 6.26 30.64 23.82
N THR A 158 5.32 31.58 23.91
CA THR A 158 4.51 31.81 25.10
C THR A 158 3.40 30.75 25.25
N THR A 159 2.78 30.69 26.41
CA THR A 159 1.63 29.81 26.67
C THR A 159 0.49 29.96 25.66
N ALA A 160 0.32 31.17 25.08
CA ALA A 160 -0.66 31.42 24.02
C ALA A 160 -0.31 30.73 22.67
N MET A 161 0.92 30.28 22.51
CA MET A 161 1.40 29.57 21.32
C MET A 161 1.41 28.05 21.52
N ALA A 162 1.19 27.55 22.72
CA ALA A 162 1.15 26.12 23.00
C ALA A 162 0.20 25.39 22.06
N GLY A 163 0.68 24.30 21.45
CA GLY A 163 -0.08 23.49 20.50
C GLY A 163 -0.20 24.06 19.07
N LYS A 164 0.24 25.30 18.81
CA LYS A 164 0.29 25.83 17.44
C LYS A 164 1.50 25.27 16.70
N LEU A 165 1.32 24.95 15.43
CA LEU A 165 2.42 24.44 14.58
C LEU A 165 3.53 25.48 14.47
N LYS A 166 4.78 25.03 14.59
CA LYS A 166 5.96 25.84 14.33
C LYS A 166 6.00 26.14 12.83
N GLN A 167 6.11 27.41 12.47
CA GLN A 167 6.32 27.77 11.06
C GLN A 167 7.72 27.33 10.64
N TRP A 168 7.83 26.70 9.48
CA TRP A 168 9.11 26.42 8.89
C TRP A 168 9.66 27.72 8.30
N VAL A 169 10.68 28.26 8.93
CA VAL A 169 11.44 29.39 8.37
C VAL A 169 12.55 28.77 7.54
N SER A 170 12.43 28.87 6.21
CA SER A 170 13.57 28.66 5.32
C SER A 170 14.62 29.72 5.67
N SER A 171 15.66 29.34 6.37
CA SER A 171 16.85 30.16 6.47
C SER A 171 17.56 30.04 5.12
N ASP A 172 17.20 30.94 4.19
CA ASP A 172 18.05 31.22 3.04
C ASP A 172 19.17 32.12 3.56
N PRO A 173 20.45 31.69 3.63
CA PRO A 173 21.54 32.58 3.94
C PRO A 173 21.77 33.43 2.69
N CYS A 174 21.52 34.74 2.81
CA CYS A 174 21.99 35.73 1.85
C CYS A 174 23.50 35.68 1.73
#